data_8d6aaa83e51a604fa97bf8762632adc4
#
_entry.id   8d6aaa83e51a604fa97bf8762632adc4
#
_cell.length_a   1.000
_cell.length_b   1.000
_cell.length_c   1.000
_cell.angle_alpha   90.00
_cell.angle_beta   90.00
_cell.angle_gamma   90.00
#
_symmetry.space_group_name_H-M   'P 1'
#
loop_
_entity.id
_entity.type
_entity.pdbx_description
1 polymer ?
#
loop_
_entity_poly.entity_id
_entity_poly.type
_entity_poly.pdbx_seq_one_letter_code
_entity_poly.pdbx_strand_id
1 'polypeptide(L)'
;MKRIFLIVLDSCGIGEEPDAAEFGDVGSNTLRACAASPEFDMRNLISYGLGDLDGVDYLPKAAQPKAALARLQERSRGKDTTIGHWEIAGIVSERPLPTYPNGFPEDVLRPFREQTGRGVLCNKPYSGTEVIKDYGEEHLKTGDLIVYTSADSVFQIAAHESIVPDEQLYDYCRIARKILNGEHGVGRVIARPFEGEWPFHRTPRRHDFSIEPPQQTVLDAIVAAGKDMIAVGKIHDIFAGRGMTEFVYTTGNTDGLAKTMAYADKEFTGLCFVNLVDFDMLYGHRRDPDGYARALHEFDAWLPDFLARLGEDDMVIITADHGCDPTYLKHTDHTREYIPMIALGKQVRPVNLGTRPGFCDIAATVAELLDVPYETPGRSFAHEIV
;
A
#
# COMPACT_ATOMS: atom_id res chain seq x y z
N MET A 1 -21.33 10.18 -9.89
CA MET A 1 -20.30 9.61 -10.81
C MET A 1 -20.65 8.20 -11.21
N LYS A 2 -20.24 7.77 -12.39
CA LYS A 2 -20.41 6.38 -12.87
C LYS A 2 -19.17 5.55 -12.50
N ARG A 3 -17.98 6.04 -12.86
CA ARG A 3 -16.70 5.36 -12.59
C ARG A 3 -15.74 6.29 -11.85
N ILE A 4 -15.11 5.76 -10.82
CA ILE A 4 -14.02 6.43 -10.13
C ILE A 4 -12.77 5.57 -10.25
N PHE A 5 -11.66 6.18 -10.67
CA PHE A 5 -10.34 5.57 -10.66
C PHE A 5 -9.56 6.19 -9.48
N LEU A 6 -9.24 5.39 -8.48
CA LEU A 6 -8.44 5.80 -7.33
C LEU A 6 -7.03 5.22 -7.52
N ILE A 7 -6.08 6.08 -7.83
CA ILE A 7 -4.70 5.68 -8.15
C ILE A 7 -3.78 6.10 -7.01
N VAL A 8 -3.15 5.13 -6.36
CA VAL A 8 -2.15 5.34 -5.32
C VAL A 8 -0.76 5.25 -5.95
N LEU A 9 -0.01 6.36 -5.87
CA LEU A 9 1.43 6.40 -6.09
C LEU A 9 2.09 5.98 -4.76
N ASP A 10 2.34 4.67 -4.60
CA ASP A 10 2.77 4.06 -3.34
C ASP A 10 3.98 4.82 -2.76
N SER A 11 3.83 5.33 -1.54
CA SER A 11 4.82 6.13 -0.81
C SER A 11 5.10 7.56 -1.30
N CYS A 12 4.29 8.15 -2.18
CA CYS A 12 4.54 9.51 -2.70
C CYS A 12 4.04 10.61 -1.72
N GLY A 13 4.65 10.67 -0.53
CA GLY A 13 4.39 11.72 0.46
C GLY A 13 4.83 13.11 0.01
N ILE A 14 4.28 14.15 0.65
CA ILE A 14 4.52 15.56 0.31
C ILE A 14 4.99 16.41 1.50
N GLY A 15 5.67 15.78 2.45
CA GLY A 15 6.29 16.44 3.59
C GLY A 15 5.77 15.95 4.93
N GLU A 16 6.64 16.09 5.94
CA GLU A 16 6.40 15.59 7.30
C GLU A 16 5.08 16.05 7.91
N GLU A 17 4.42 15.15 8.62
CA GLU A 17 3.26 15.46 9.44
C GLU A 17 3.66 16.06 10.80
N PRO A 18 2.73 16.73 11.54
CA PRO A 18 3.02 17.32 12.83
C PRO A 18 3.54 16.35 13.89
N ASP A 19 3.16 15.07 13.77
CA ASP A 19 3.57 13.97 14.66
C ASP A 19 4.77 13.15 14.13
N ALA A 20 5.41 13.59 13.05
CA ALA A 20 6.56 12.91 12.45
C ALA A 20 7.70 12.67 13.45
N ALA A 21 7.83 13.52 14.48
CA ALA A 21 8.81 13.34 15.55
C ALA A 21 8.58 12.04 16.37
N GLU A 22 7.34 11.61 16.53
CA GLU A 22 6.98 10.37 17.24
C GLU A 22 7.44 9.13 16.47
N PHE A 23 7.58 9.25 15.15
CA PHE A 23 8.02 8.20 14.22
C PHE A 23 9.51 8.30 13.85
N GLY A 24 10.18 9.37 14.29
CA GLY A 24 11.59 9.63 13.96
C GLY A 24 11.81 10.24 12.57
N ASP A 25 10.78 10.76 11.92
CA ASP A 25 10.71 11.11 10.51
C ASP A 25 10.82 12.62 10.24
N VAL A 26 11.21 13.42 11.25
CA VAL A 26 11.35 14.86 11.12
C VAL A 26 12.29 15.24 9.95
N GLY A 27 11.79 16.07 9.06
CA GLY A 27 12.50 16.56 7.87
C GLY A 27 12.27 15.73 6.61
N SER A 28 11.45 14.66 6.66
CA SER A 28 11.13 13.88 5.47
C SER A 28 10.22 14.64 4.50
N ASN A 29 10.48 14.48 3.21
CA ASN A 29 9.61 14.99 2.14
C ASN A 29 9.92 14.25 0.83
N THR A 30 9.22 13.18 0.57
CA THR A 30 9.43 12.27 -0.56
C THR A 30 9.38 13.01 -1.91
N LEU A 31 8.33 13.79 -2.16
CA LEU A 31 8.19 14.50 -3.44
C LEU A 31 9.28 15.58 -3.62
N ARG A 32 9.67 16.29 -2.56
CA ARG A 32 10.75 17.28 -2.61
C ARG A 32 12.10 16.62 -2.92
N ALA A 33 12.35 15.46 -2.33
CA ALA A 33 13.56 14.67 -2.61
C ALA A 33 13.63 14.27 -4.09
N CYS A 34 12.51 13.80 -4.65
CA CYS A 34 12.43 13.49 -6.08
C CYS A 34 12.55 14.74 -6.97
N ALA A 35 11.95 15.87 -6.55
CA ALA A 35 12.01 17.13 -7.31
C ALA A 35 13.42 17.72 -7.42
N ALA A 36 14.35 17.32 -6.55
CA ALA A 36 15.75 17.69 -6.63
C ALA A 36 16.55 16.88 -7.67
N SER A 37 15.99 15.80 -8.21
CA SER A 37 16.63 14.97 -9.22
C SER A 37 16.58 15.64 -10.61
N PRO A 38 17.65 15.51 -11.43
CA PRO A 38 17.63 15.96 -12.81
C PRO A 38 16.66 15.18 -13.71
N GLU A 39 16.20 14.01 -13.26
CA GLU A 39 15.21 13.15 -13.95
C GLU A 39 13.76 13.58 -13.68
N PHE A 40 13.55 14.56 -12.79
CA PHE A 40 12.20 14.98 -12.40
C PHE A 40 11.55 15.83 -13.49
N ASP A 41 10.43 15.33 -14.02
CA ASP A 41 9.59 16.09 -14.95
C ASP A 41 8.11 15.69 -14.79
N MET A 42 7.36 16.51 -14.07
CA MET A 42 5.92 16.31 -13.80
C MET A 42 5.09 17.49 -14.33
N ARG A 43 5.39 17.95 -15.53
CA ARG A 43 4.80 19.19 -16.07
C ARG A 43 3.29 19.10 -16.27
N ASN A 44 2.70 17.89 -16.49
CA ASN A 44 1.25 17.73 -16.59
C ASN A 44 0.58 17.90 -15.23
N LEU A 45 1.02 17.17 -14.19
CA LEU A 45 0.48 17.32 -12.84
C LEU A 45 0.74 18.72 -12.27
N ILE A 46 1.90 19.33 -12.56
CA ILE A 46 2.17 20.73 -12.20
C ILE A 46 1.14 21.64 -12.89
N SER A 47 0.85 21.45 -14.18
CA SER A 47 -0.15 22.24 -14.89
C SER A 47 -1.57 22.03 -14.36
N TYR A 48 -1.86 20.88 -13.76
CA TYR A 48 -3.14 20.58 -13.13
C TYR A 48 -3.25 21.13 -11.71
N GLY A 49 -2.13 21.50 -11.05
CA GLY A 49 -2.11 22.17 -9.76
C GLY A 49 -1.25 21.50 -8.69
N LEU A 50 -0.39 20.53 -9.02
CA LEU A 50 0.45 19.86 -8.02
C LEU A 50 1.25 20.85 -7.15
N GLY A 51 1.78 21.93 -7.74
CA GLY A 51 2.50 22.98 -7.02
C GLY A 51 1.60 23.92 -6.22
N ASP A 52 0.26 23.78 -6.32
CA ASP A 52 -0.70 24.57 -5.55
C ASP A 52 -1.15 23.88 -4.26
N LEU A 53 -0.75 22.60 -4.05
CA LEU A 53 -0.99 21.89 -2.80
C LEU A 53 -0.28 22.58 -1.63
N ASP A 54 -0.94 22.60 -0.47
CA ASP A 54 -0.33 23.11 0.76
C ASP A 54 0.95 22.35 1.08
N GLY A 55 2.03 23.07 1.37
CA GLY A 55 3.36 22.51 1.67
C GLY A 55 4.20 22.13 0.45
N VAL A 56 3.68 22.23 -0.78
CA VAL A 56 4.43 22.01 -2.02
C VAL A 56 4.88 23.35 -2.60
N ASP A 57 5.74 24.05 -1.87
CA ASP A 57 6.23 25.41 -2.19
C ASP A 57 7.48 25.41 -3.08
N TYR A 58 8.03 24.25 -3.37
CA TYR A 58 9.24 24.02 -4.17
C TYR A 58 8.95 23.70 -5.65
N LEU A 59 7.69 23.58 -6.03
CA LEU A 59 7.25 23.41 -7.42
C LEU A 59 6.55 24.68 -7.93
N PRO A 60 6.61 24.97 -9.24
CA PRO A 60 5.88 26.09 -9.82
C PRO A 60 4.37 25.88 -9.69
N LYS A 61 3.66 26.98 -9.43
CA LYS A 61 2.19 26.99 -9.40
C LYS A 61 1.60 26.95 -10.80
N ALA A 62 0.43 26.33 -10.93
CA ALA A 62 -0.30 26.33 -12.17
C ALA A 62 -0.88 27.73 -12.47
N ALA A 63 -0.76 28.18 -13.74
CA ALA A 63 -1.40 29.43 -14.15
C ALA A 63 -2.93 29.38 -14.06
N GLN A 64 -3.50 28.21 -14.33
CA GLN A 64 -4.94 27.89 -14.24
C GLN A 64 -5.05 26.44 -13.78
N PRO A 65 -5.11 26.17 -12.45
CA PRO A 65 -5.32 24.83 -11.92
C PRO A 65 -6.59 24.19 -12.49
N LYS A 66 -6.53 22.90 -12.80
CA LYS A 66 -7.66 22.15 -13.38
C LYS A 66 -8.19 21.07 -12.44
N ALA A 67 -7.44 20.76 -11.39
CA ALA A 67 -7.81 19.74 -10.42
C ALA A 67 -8.48 20.31 -9.18
N ALA A 68 -9.27 19.48 -8.51
CA ALA A 68 -9.55 19.69 -7.10
C ALA A 68 -8.39 19.08 -6.29
N LEU A 69 -7.89 19.85 -5.33
CA LEU A 69 -6.65 19.57 -4.60
C LEU A 69 -6.91 19.53 -3.11
N ALA A 70 -6.26 18.62 -2.40
CA ALA A 70 -6.14 18.65 -0.95
C ALA A 70 -4.81 18.03 -0.52
N ARG A 71 -4.29 18.47 0.61
CA ARG A 71 -3.26 17.78 1.36
C ARG A 71 -3.96 16.98 2.48
N LEU A 72 -3.71 15.68 2.58
CA LEU A 72 -4.34 14.84 3.59
C LEU A 72 -3.34 14.48 4.68
N GLN A 73 -3.81 14.54 5.94
CA GLN A 73 -3.07 14.11 7.12
C GLN A 73 -3.55 12.73 7.55
N GLU A 74 -2.65 11.81 7.85
CA GLU A 74 -3.02 10.48 8.36
C GLU A 74 -3.51 10.57 9.81
N ARG A 75 -4.64 9.92 10.10
CA ARG A 75 -5.17 9.81 11.48
C ARG A 75 -4.76 8.53 12.15
N SER A 76 -4.47 7.51 11.37
CA SER A 76 -4.03 6.20 11.87
C SER A 76 -2.67 6.29 12.55
N ARG A 77 -2.42 5.37 13.48
CA ARG A 77 -1.17 5.31 14.25
C ARG A 77 -0.07 4.48 13.57
N GLY A 78 -0.22 4.18 12.29
CA GLY A 78 0.78 3.52 11.45
C GLY A 78 1.40 4.48 10.44
N LYS A 79 2.30 3.96 9.64
CA LYS A 79 2.87 4.64 8.46
C LYS A 79 3.24 3.60 7.38
N ASP A 80 2.55 2.48 7.40
CA ASP A 80 2.80 1.38 6.47
C ASP A 80 1.70 1.28 5.42
N THR A 81 2.02 0.64 4.29
CA THR A 81 1.13 0.49 3.15
C THR A 81 -0.27 -0.03 3.53
N THR A 82 -0.34 -1.01 4.44
CA THR A 82 -1.63 -1.60 4.85
C THR A 82 -2.49 -0.58 5.58
N ILE A 83 -1.92 0.11 6.57
CA ILE A 83 -2.63 1.11 7.39
C ILE A 83 -3.05 2.30 6.54
N GLY A 84 -2.17 2.83 5.67
CA GLY A 84 -2.49 3.96 4.79
C GLY A 84 -3.63 3.63 3.84
N HIS A 85 -3.58 2.47 3.17
CA HIS A 85 -4.67 2.02 2.30
C HIS A 85 -5.98 1.75 3.05
N TRP A 86 -5.92 1.20 4.26
CA TRP A 86 -7.11 1.01 5.08
C TRP A 86 -7.74 2.35 5.46
N GLU A 87 -6.92 3.37 5.77
CA GLU A 87 -7.48 4.69 6.06
C GLU A 87 -8.08 5.33 4.79
N ILE A 88 -7.45 5.22 3.64
CA ILE A 88 -8.03 5.62 2.35
C ILE A 88 -9.38 4.93 2.11
N ALA A 89 -9.52 3.67 2.55
CA ALA A 89 -10.75 2.89 2.43
C ALA A 89 -11.74 3.10 3.61
N GLY A 90 -11.44 4.00 4.56
CA GLY A 90 -12.36 4.46 5.59
C GLY A 90 -12.13 3.92 6.99
N ILE A 91 -11.04 3.19 7.25
CA ILE A 91 -10.71 2.63 8.58
C ILE A 91 -9.57 3.41 9.21
N VAL A 92 -9.82 4.09 10.32
CA VAL A 92 -8.76 4.71 11.13
C VAL A 92 -8.26 3.70 12.16
N SER A 93 -6.98 3.35 12.07
CA SER A 93 -6.32 2.40 12.98
C SER A 93 -5.74 3.12 14.20
N GLU A 94 -6.29 2.84 15.38
CA GLU A 94 -5.84 3.46 16.64
C GLU A 94 -4.46 2.95 17.11
N ARG A 95 -3.99 1.84 16.57
CA ARG A 95 -2.72 1.21 16.91
C ARG A 95 -1.98 0.80 15.63
N PRO A 96 -0.64 0.92 15.62
CA PRO A 96 0.15 0.36 14.53
C PRO A 96 0.05 -1.17 14.50
N LEU A 97 0.36 -1.76 13.37
CA LEU A 97 0.53 -3.21 13.29
C LEU A 97 1.70 -3.66 14.18
N PRO A 98 1.56 -4.76 14.96
CA PRO A 98 2.57 -5.17 15.93
C PRO A 98 3.85 -5.64 15.23
N THR A 99 5.01 -5.30 15.82
CA THR A 99 6.33 -5.79 15.42
C THR A 99 6.97 -6.58 16.55
N TYR A 100 7.87 -7.50 16.23
CA TYR A 100 8.45 -8.45 17.18
C TYR A 100 9.99 -8.42 17.17
N PRO A 101 10.63 -7.34 17.66
CA PRO A 101 12.09 -7.19 17.63
C PRO A 101 12.83 -8.24 18.48
N ASN A 102 12.15 -8.89 19.42
CA ASN A 102 12.69 -9.94 20.29
C ASN A 102 12.16 -11.35 19.94
N GLY A 103 11.49 -11.50 18.77
CA GLY A 103 10.79 -12.74 18.40
C GLY A 103 9.38 -12.83 19.00
N PHE A 104 8.62 -13.83 18.54
CA PHE A 104 7.22 -14.03 18.95
C PHE A 104 7.14 -14.66 20.34
N PRO A 105 6.16 -14.26 21.17
CA PRO A 105 5.98 -14.79 22.51
C PRO A 105 5.35 -16.20 22.50
N GLU A 106 5.41 -16.89 23.64
CA GLU A 106 4.93 -18.28 23.78
C GLU A 106 3.42 -18.45 23.58
N ASP A 107 2.62 -17.46 23.84
CA ASP A 107 1.18 -17.48 23.56
C ASP A 107 0.84 -17.49 22.07
N VAL A 108 1.79 -17.09 21.20
CA VAL A 108 1.73 -17.27 19.74
C VAL A 108 2.37 -18.60 19.33
N LEU A 109 3.57 -18.91 19.84
CA LEU A 109 4.34 -20.07 19.36
C LEU A 109 3.80 -21.41 19.85
N ARG A 110 3.27 -21.46 21.07
CA ARG A 110 2.73 -22.72 21.62
C ARG A 110 1.55 -23.23 20.80
N PRO A 111 0.46 -22.46 20.57
CA PRO A 111 -0.64 -22.93 19.75
C PRO A 111 -0.23 -23.19 18.30
N PHE A 112 0.79 -22.50 17.79
CA PHE A 112 1.33 -22.77 16.46
C PHE A 112 2.01 -24.14 16.39
N ARG A 113 2.87 -24.48 17.37
CA ARG A 113 3.49 -25.81 17.46
C ARG A 113 2.47 -26.93 17.65
N GLU A 114 1.47 -26.70 18.51
CA GLU A 114 0.41 -27.67 18.78
C GLU A 114 -0.42 -27.99 17.53
N GLN A 115 -0.78 -26.96 16.74
CA GLN A 115 -1.62 -27.13 15.57
C GLN A 115 -0.86 -27.61 14.33
N THR A 116 0.42 -27.28 14.20
CA THR A 116 1.27 -27.74 13.08
C THR A 116 1.89 -29.10 13.34
N GLY A 117 2.02 -29.50 14.62
CA GLY A 117 2.78 -30.68 15.03
C GLY A 117 4.30 -30.56 14.78
N ARG A 118 4.80 -29.33 14.61
CA ARG A 118 6.20 -29.04 14.29
C ARG A 118 6.82 -28.12 15.35
N GLY A 119 8.13 -28.32 15.65
CA GLY A 119 8.90 -27.36 16.42
C GLY A 119 9.18 -26.06 15.65
N VAL A 120 9.82 -25.12 16.33
CA VAL A 120 10.16 -23.80 15.78
C VAL A 120 11.65 -23.55 15.96
N LEU A 121 12.32 -23.24 14.85
CA LEU A 121 13.72 -22.79 14.79
C LEU A 121 13.77 -21.26 14.61
N CYS A 122 14.86 -20.62 15.04
CA CYS A 122 15.18 -19.20 14.92
C CYS A 122 14.36 -18.29 15.84
N ASN A 123 13.11 -17.98 15.54
CA ASN A 123 12.22 -17.06 16.26
C ASN A 123 12.87 -15.73 16.65
N LYS A 124 13.43 -15.01 15.69
CA LYS A 124 14.03 -13.68 15.88
C LYS A 124 14.04 -12.89 14.56
N PRO A 125 14.33 -11.58 14.58
CA PRO A 125 14.58 -10.83 13.35
C PRO A 125 15.77 -11.43 12.58
N TYR A 126 15.58 -11.68 11.29
CA TYR A 126 16.62 -12.28 10.44
C TYR A 126 16.47 -11.89 8.97
N SER A 127 17.62 -11.85 8.26
CA SER A 127 17.60 -11.80 6.79
C SER A 127 17.11 -13.14 6.25
N GLY A 128 16.10 -13.10 5.37
CA GLY A 128 15.53 -14.32 4.86
C GLY A 128 16.44 -15.11 3.90
N THR A 129 17.55 -14.56 3.40
CA THR A 129 18.58 -15.31 2.67
C THR A 129 19.57 -15.97 3.63
N GLU A 130 19.92 -15.29 4.70
CA GLU A 130 20.85 -15.82 5.70
C GLU A 130 20.17 -16.88 6.60
N VAL A 131 18.88 -16.70 6.93
CA VAL A 131 18.18 -17.66 7.80
C VAL A 131 18.14 -19.08 7.22
N ILE A 132 17.98 -19.23 5.91
CA ILE A 132 17.99 -20.56 5.28
C ILE A 132 19.39 -21.18 5.23
N LYS A 133 20.44 -20.37 5.17
CA LYS A 133 21.83 -20.87 5.26
C LYS A 133 22.14 -21.37 6.66
N ASP A 134 21.72 -20.60 7.69
CA ASP A 134 22.08 -20.89 9.08
C ASP A 134 21.23 -22.00 9.71
N TYR A 135 19.96 -22.10 9.36
CA TYR A 135 18.98 -23.03 9.94
C TYR A 135 18.51 -24.13 9.00
N GLY A 136 18.83 -24.08 7.69
CA GLY A 136 18.32 -25.02 6.69
C GLY A 136 18.73 -26.47 6.96
N GLU A 137 20.01 -26.73 7.36
CA GLU A 137 20.45 -28.07 7.71
C GLU A 137 19.77 -28.64 8.95
N GLU A 138 19.52 -27.80 9.96
CA GLU A 138 18.80 -28.20 11.16
C GLU A 138 17.35 -28.52 10.84
N HIS A 139 16.70 -27.68 10.02
CA HIS A 139 15.35 -27.94 9.49
C HIS A 139 15.27 -29.30 8.77
N LEU A 140 16.24 -29.61 7.89
CA LEU A 140 16.28 -30.90 7.19
C LEU A 140 16.39 -32.09 8.15
N LYS A 141 17.12 -31.94 9.26
CA LYS A 141 17.34 -33.00 10.28
C LYS A 141 16.13 -33.19 11.21
N THR A 142 15.51 -32.09 11.64
CA THR A 142 14.45 -32.13 12.67
C THR A 142 13.04 -32.10 12.10
N GLY A 143 12.88 -31.45 10.96
CA GLY A 143 11.57 -31.13 10.38
C GLY A 143 10.89 -29.94 11.04
N ASP A 144 11.56 -29.23 11.97
CA ASP A 144 11.05 -28.04 12.62
C ASP A 144 11.02 -26.85 11.68
N LEU A 145 10.02 -25.97 11.81
CA LEU A 145 9.82 -24.83 10.91
C LEU A 145 10.74 -23.68 11.27
N ILE A 146 11.35 -23.04 10.27
CA ILE A 146 12.16 -21.84 10.47
C ILE A 146 11.20 -20.65 10.53
N VAL A 147 10.90 -20.15 11.74
CA VAL A 147 10.08 -18.97 11.97
C VAL A 147 10.99 -17.77 12.23
N TYR A 148 10.72 -16.65 11.55
CA TYR A 148 11.48 -15.42 11.73
C TYR A 148 10.63 -14.18 11.38
N THR A 149 11.13 -13.02 11.74
CA THR A 149 10.50 -11.73 11.46
C THR A 149 11.51 -10.77 10.81
N SER A 150 11.12 -9.52 10.62
CA SER A 150 11.97 -8.40 10.21
C SER A 150 11.59 -7.14 11.00
N ALA A 151 12.00 -5.96 10.56
CA ALA A 151 11.53 -4.69 11.10
C ALA A 151 10.03 -4.46 10.81
N ASP A 152 9.51 -5.07 9.72
CA ASP A 152 8.09 -5.00 9.37
C ASP A 152 7.22 -5.87 10.29
N SER A 153 5.91 -5.63 10.22
CA SER A 153 4.90 -6.45 10.91
C SER A 153 4.65 -7.76 10.17
N VAL A 154 5.54 -8.72 10.29
CA VAL A 154 5.50 -9.98 9.53
C VAL A 154 5.86 -11.20 10.38
N PHE A 155 5.17 -12.32 10.12
CA PHE A 155 5.51 -13.67 10.59
C PHE A 155 5.90 -14.51 9.38
N GLN A 156 7.15 -14.90 9.26
CA GLN A 156 7.66 -15.62 8.10
C GLN A 156 7.99 -17.06 8.46
N ILE A 157 7.58 -18.00 7.61
CA ILE A 157 7.88 -19.43 7.75
C ILE A 157 8.70 -19.87 6.55
N ALA A 158 9.96 -20.22 6.77
CA ALA A 158 10.76 -20.88 5.75
C ALA A 158 10.80 -22.39 5.98
N ALA A 159 10.65 -23.15 4.90
CA ALA A 159 10.73 -24.59 4.91
C ALA A 159 11.27 -25.12 3.58
N HIS A 160 12.04 -26.20 3.64
CA HIS A 160 12.55 -26.90 2.46
C HIS A 160 11.46 -27.78 1.86
N GLU A 161 11.28 -27.73 0.54
CA GLU A 161 10.19 -28.41 -0.15
C GLU A 161 10.19 -29.94 0.00
N SER A 162 11.35 -30.55 0.23
CA SER A 162 11.46 -32.00 0.47
C SER A 162 10.95 -32.43 1.85
N ILE A 163 10.85 -31.51 2.80
CA ILE A 163 10.37 -31.75 4.18
C ILE A 163 8.93 -31.28 4.35
N VAL A 164 8.60 -30.12 3.78
CA VAL A 164 7.29 -29.48 3.84
C VAL A 164 6.94 -29.03 2.43
N PRO A 165 6.11 -29.80 1.69
CA PRO A 165 5.59 -29.37 0.39
C PRO A 165 4.86 -28.01 0.48
N ASP A 166 4.86 -27.25 -0.62
CA ASP A 166 4.32 -25.87 -0.66
C ASP A 166 2.90 -25.78 -0.09
N GLU A 167 1.98 -26.66 -0.48
CA GLU A 167 0.60 -26.66 0.02
C GLU A 167 0.52 -26.85 1.54
N GLN A 168 1.37 -27.72 2.09
CA GLN A 168 1.47 -27.90 3.54
C GLN A 168 2.06 -26.66 4.23
N LEU A 169 3.02 -26.00 3.62
CA LEU A 169 3.56 -24.74 4.13
C LEU A 169 2.50 -23.66 4.11
N TYR A 170 1.69 -23.57 3.06
CA TYR A 170 0.55 -22.65 3.01
C TYR A 170 -0.50 -22.95 4.08
N ASP A 171 -0.77 -24.22 4.37
CA ASP A 171 -1.66 -24.60 5.49
C ASP A 171 -1.10 -24.15 6.84
N TYR A 172 0.20 -24.30 7.06
CA TYR A 172 0.85 -23.78 8.27
C TYR A 172 0.78 -22.24 8.36
N CYS A 173 0.88 -21.54 7.24
CA CYS A 173 0.68 -20.10 7.20
C CYS A 173 -0.78 -19.72 7.50
N ARG A 174 -1.78 -20.47 7.01
CA ARG A 174 -3.19 -20.28 7.36
C ARG A 174 -3.45 -20.51 8.85
N ILE A 175 -2.80 -21.51 9.47
CA ILE A 175 -2.85 -21.73 10.92
C ILE A 175 -2.26 -20.54 11.65
N ALA A 176 -1.06 -20.10 11.26
CA ALA A 176 -0.41 -18.92 11.84
C ALA A 176 -1.29 -17.67 11.71
N ARG A 177 -1.92 -17.44 10.53
CA ARG A 177 -2.81 -16.29 10.31
C ARG A 177 -4.01 -16.28 11.24
N LYS A 178 -4.58 -17.44 11.58
CA LYS A 178 -5.69 -17.55 12.53
C LYS A 178 -5.25 -17.25 14.00
N ILE A 179 -4.04 -17.64 14.36
CA ILE A 179 -3.46 -17.36 15.68
C ILE A 179 -3.08 -15.87 15.80
N LEU A 180 -2.47 -15.32 14.76
CA LEU A 180 -1.96 -13.94 14.70
C LEU A 180 -3.07 -12.95 14.34
N ASN A 181 -3.97 -12.71 15.29
CA ASN A 181 -5.07 -11.74 15.20
C ASN A 181 -5.13 -10.86 16.45
N GLY A 182 -6.00 -9.87 16.48
CA GLY A 182 -6.14 -8.95 17.60
C GLY A 182 -4.81 -8.25 17.92
N GLU A 183 -4.33 -8.37 19.16
CA GLU A 183 -3.06 -7.75 19.60
C GLU A 183 -1.81 -8.33 18.91
N HIS A 184 -1.89 -9.57 18.42
CA HIS A 184 -0.84 -10.23 17.66
C HIS A 184 -1.06 -10.18 16.16
N GLY A 185 -1.99 -9.34 15.68
CA GLY A 185 -2.37 -9.24 14.28
C GLY A 185 -1.29 -8.62 13.41
N VAL A 186 -0.21 -9.37 13.13
CA VAL A 186 0.82 -8.92 12.16
C VAL A 186 0.22 -8.71 10.78
N GLY A 187 0.73 -7.73 10.05
CA GLY A 187 0.23 -7.39 8.72
C GLY A 187 0.25 -8.55 7.73
N ARG A 188 1.30 -9.38 7.76
CA ARG A 188 1.42 -10.52 6.84
C ARG A 188 2.00 -11.75 7.53
N VAL A 189 1.46 -12.92 7.21
CA VAL A 189 2.11 -14.21 7.39
C VAL A 189 2.66 -14.64 6.03
N ILE A 190 3.93 -15.02 5.94
CA ILE A 190 4.61 -15.22 4.66
C ILE A 190 5.19 -16.62 4.58
N ALA A 191 4.75 -17.40 3.58
CA ALA A 191 5.38 -18.64 3.19
C ALA A 191 6.67 -18.37 2.38
N ARG A 192 7.77 -18.97 2.79
CA ARG A 192 9.09 -18.84 2.16
C ARG A 192 9.66 -20.22 1.83
N PRO A 193 9.13 -20.94 0.83
CA PRO A 193 9.72 -22.22 0.44
C PRO A 193 11.13 -22.03 -0.11
N PHE A 194 11.99 -22.99 0.19
CA PHE A 194 13.34 -23.06 -0.35
C PHE A 194 13.68 -24.48 -0.79
N GLU A 195 14.72 -24.63 -1.61
CA GLU A 195 15.09 -25.88 -2.27
C GLU A 195 16.60 -26.05 -2.43
N GLY A 196 17.00 -27.22 -2.90
CA GLY A 196 18.37 -27.55 -3.27
C GLY A 196 19.21 -28.09 -2.11
N GLU A 197 20.49 -28.35 -2.41
CA GLU A 197 21.51 -28.66 -1.41
C GLU A 197 22.21 -27.36 -0.99
N TRP A 198 22.95 -27.42 0.12
CA TRP A 198 23.72 -26.25 0.56
C TRP A 198 24.72 -25.75 -0.53
N PRO A 199 24.71 -24.49 -0.89
CA PRO A 199 23.87 -23.38 -0.38
C PRO A 199 22.45 -23.42 -0.93
N PHE A 200 21.46 -23.40 -0.01
CA PHE A 200 20.04 -23.43 -0.35
C PHE A 200 19.58 -22.22 -1.14
N HIS A 201 18.52 -22.39 -1.94
CA HIS A 201 17.94 -21.35 -2.77
C HIS A 201 16.46 -21.13 -2.44
N ARG A 202 16.04 -19.87 -2.40
CA ARG A 202 14.62 -19.52 -2.33
C ARG A 202 13.93 -19.85 -3.63
N THR A 203 12.70 -20.35 -3.53
CA THR A 203 11.85 -20.57 -4.69
C THR A 203 11.02 -19.31 -5.01
N PRO A 204 10.49 -19.17 -6.24
CA PRO A 204 9.54 -18.10 -6.58
C PRO A 204 8.14 -18.33 -5.98
N ARG A 205 7.90 -19.45 -5.32
CA ARG A 205 6.60 -19.84 -4.74
C ARG A 205 6.33 -19.23 -3.36
N ARG A 206 6.87 -18.03 -3.12
CA ARG A 206 6.49 -17.21 -1.97
C ARG A 206 4.99 -16.90 -2.03
N HIS A 207 4.31 -16.99 -0.88
CA HIS A 207 2.93 -16.59 -0.76
C HIS A 207 2.70 -15.81 0.53
N ASP A 208 1.98 -14.69 0.43
CA ASP A 208 1.70 -13.80 1.55
C ASP A 208 0.23 -13.96 1.95
N PHE A 209 -0.02 -14.14 3.25
CA PHE A 209 -1.33 -14.21 3.87
C PHE A 209 -1.54 -12.94 4.69
N SER A 210 -2.17 -11.95 4.08
CA SER A 210 -2.41 -10.65 4.69
C SER A 210 -3.47 -10.72 5.78
N ILE A 211 -3.41 -9.77 6.71
CA ILE A 211 -4.47 -9.58 7.69
C ILE A 211 -5.68 -8.92 7.00
N GLU A 212 -6.87 -9.42 7.32
CA GLU A 212 -8.10 -8.79 6.82
C GLU A 212 -8.34 -7.45 7.52
N PRO A 213 -8.94 -6.46 6.82
CA PRO A 213 -9.41 -5.24 7.46
C PRO A 213 -10.31 -5.55 8.66
N PRO A 214 -10.09 -4.88 9.82
CA PRO A 214 -10.82 -5.20 11.06
C PRO A 214 -12.29 -4.80 11.05
N GLN A 215 -12.70 -3.98 10.08
CA GLN A 215 -14.06 -3.47 9.92
C GLN A 215 -14.47 -3.50 8.44
N GLN A 216 -15.73 -3.12 8.16
CA GLN A 216 -16.15 -2.86 6.78
C GLN A 216 -15.41 -1.65 6.21
N THR A 217 -15.03 -1.79 4.95
CA THR A 217 -14.41 -0.72 4.15
C THR A 217 -15.42 -0.15 3.13
N VAL A 218 -15.07 0.94 2.51
CA VAL A 218 -15.86 1.45 1.36
C VAL A 218 -15.89 0.44 0.21
N LEU A 219 -14.88 -0.44 0.08
CA LEU A 219 -14.86 -1.50 -0.90
C LEU A 219 -16.02 -2.50 -0.69
N ASP A 220 -16.20 -2.94 0.58
CA ASP A 220 -17.30 -3.83 0.96
C ASP A 220 -18.67 -3.19 0.67
N ALA A 221 -18.79 -1.89 0.98
CA ALA A 221 -20.02 -1.14 0.78
C ALA A 221 -20.39 -0.99 -0.71
N ILE A 222 -19.38 -0.74 -1.58
CA ILE A 222 -19.55 -0.68 -3.04
C ILE A 222 -20.08 -2.01 -3.58
N VAL A 223 -19.47 -3.12 -3.17
CA VAL A 223 -19.91 -4.47 -3.59
C VAL A 223 -21.31 -4.78 -3.06
N ALA A 224 -21.60 -4.45 -1.80
CA ALA A 224 -22.93 -4.64 -1.19
C ALA A 224 -24.03 -3.80 -1.89
N ALA A 225 -23.66 -2.65 -2.46
CA ALA A 225 -24.56 -1.83 -3.28
C ALA A 225 -24.72 -2.34 -4.72
N GLY A 226 -24.14 -3.49 -5.05
CA GLY A 226 -24.22 -4.10 -6.39
C GLY A 226 -23.40 -3.38 -7.46
N LYS A 227 -22.36 -2.64 -7.04
CA LYS A 227 -21.45 -1.94 -7.94
C LYS A 227 -20.12 -2.70 -8.06
N ASP A 228 -19.36 -2.34 -9.10
CA ASP A 228 -18.07 -2.96 -9.36
C ASP A 228 -16.99 -2.38 -8.43
N MET A 229 -16.17 -3.25 -7.88
CA MET A 229 -14.96 -2.91 -7.17
C MET A 229 -13.79 -3.67 -7.78
N ILE A 230 -13.02 -2.98 -8.62
CA ILE A 230 -11.92 -3.53 -9.39
C ILE A 230 -10.61 -3.19 -8.69
N ALA A 231 -9.80 -4.20 -8.39
CA ALA A 231 -8.49 -4.04 -7.78
C ALA A 231 -7.36 -4.27 -8.79
N VAL A 232 -6.45 -3.30 -8.89
CA VAL A 232 -5.27 -3.39 -9.77
C VAL A 232 -3.99 -3.34 -8.93
N GLY A 233 -3.10 -4.30 -9.13
CA GLY A 233 -1.84 -4.40 -8.42
C GLY A 233 -1.98 -5.01 -7.04
N LYS A 234 -1.32 -4.42 -6.03
CA LYS A 234 -1.23 -4.94 -4.66
C LYS A 234 -2.51 -4.79 -3.83
N ILE A 235 -3.54 -4.12 -4.36
CA ILE A 235 -4.80 -3.87 -3.64
C ILE A 235 -5.44 -5.19 -3.15
N HIS A 236 -5.44 -6.25 -3.98
CA HIS A 236 -5.93 -7.55 -3.56
C HIS A 236 -5.25 -8.06 -2.27
N ASP A 237 -3.93 -7.96 -2.21
CA ASP A 237 -3.17 -8.45 -1.05
C ASP A 237 -3.32 -7.54 0.18
N ILE A 238 -3.40 -6.22 -0.02
CA ILE A 238 -3.60 -5.24 1.07
C ILE A 238 -4.93 -5.46 1.81
N PHE A 239 -5.97 -5.82 1.06
CA PHE A 239 -7.31 -6.09 1.61
C PHE A 239 -7.61 -7.58 1.78
N ALA A 240 -6.61 -8.46 1.67
CA ALA A 240 -6.76 -9.92 1.78
C ALA A 240 -7.86 -10.50 0.86
N GLY A 241 -8.04 -9.91 -0.33
CA GLY A 241 -9.08 -10.29 -1.30
C GLY A 241 -10.50 -9.87 -0.96
N ARG A 242 -10.70 -9.13 0.14
CA ARG A 242 -12.03 -8.74 0.63
C ARG A 242 -12.55 -7.50 -0.11
N GLY A 243 -13.85 -7.46 -0.37
CA GLY A 243 -14.54 -6.31 -0.95
C GLY A 243 -14.21 -6.06 -2.43
N MET A 244 -14.03 -7.10 -3.23
CA MET A 244 -13.67 -7.00 -4.65
C MET A 244 -14.59 -7.83 -5.53
N THR A 245 -14.95 -7.27 -6.70
CA THR A 245 -15.67 -8.00 -7.77
C THR A 245 -14.71 -8.55 -8.83
N GLU A 246 -13.61 -7.87 -9.07
CA GLU A 246 -12.56 -8.27 -10.02
C GLU A 246 -11.20 -7.81 -9.49
N PHE A 247 -10.13 -8.57 -9.78
CA PHE A 247 -8.78 -8.13 -9.50
C PHE A 247 -7.78 -8.60 -10.57
N VAL A 248 -6.69 -7.83 -10.72
CA VAL A 248 -5.57 -8.19 -11.57
C VAL A 248 -4.25 -7.84 -10.86
N TYR A 249 -3.33 -8.79 -10.80
CA TYR A 249 -1.96 -8.53 -10.36
C TYR A 249 -1.18 -7.75 -11.41
N THR A 250 -0.13 -7.07 -10.96
CA THR A 250 0.78 -6.33 -11.84
C THR A 250 2.22 -6.75 -11.59
N THR A 251 3.05 -6.61 -12.61
CA THR A 251 4.49 -6.89 -12.53
C THR A 251 5.32 -5.64 -12.21
N GLY A 252 4.68 -4.49 -12.06
CA GLY A 252 5.27 -3.19 -11.77
C GLY A 252 4.40 -2.05 -12.28
N ASN A 253 4.87 -0.81 -12.16
CA ASN A 253 4.09 0.38 -12.51
C ASN A 253 3.66 0.40 -13.98
N THR A 254 4.57 0.10 -14.92
CA THR A 254 4.26 0.11 -16.36
C THR A 254 3.11 -0.85 -16.70
N ASP A 255 3.10 -2.05 -16.14
CA ASP A 255 2.01 -3.02 -16.30
C ASP A 255 0.72 -2.53 -15.59
N GLY A 256 0.86 -1.91 -14.43
CA GLY A 256 -0.25 -1.28 -13.71
C GLY A 256 -0.93 -0.18 -14.51
N LEU A 257 -0.15 0.71 -15.13
CA LEU A 257 -0.65 1.78 -16.00
C LEU A 257 -1.36 1.20 -17.24
N ALA A 258 -0.78 0.18 -17.89
CA ALA A 258 -1.40 -0.48 -19.04
C ALA A 258 -2.75 -1.14 -18.67
N LYS A 259 -2.83 -1.83 -17.53
CA LYS A 259 -4.07 -2.45 -17.04
C LYS A 259 -5.11 -1.42 -16.65
N THR A 260 -4.71 -0.33 -16.00
CA THR A 260 -5.59 0.79 -15.66
C THR A 260 -6.18 1.44 -16.92
N MET A 261 -5.35 1.64 -17.96
CA MET A 261 -5.80 2.12 -19.27
C MET A 261 -6.84 1.18 -19.89
N ALA A 262 -6.62 -0.14 -19.82
CA ALA A 262 -7.56 -1.13 -20.33
C ALA A 262 -8.92 -1.08 -19.59
N TYR A 263 -8.93 -0.77 -18.29
CA TYR A 263 -10.18 -0.55 -17.54
C TYR A 263 -10.87 0.77 -17.91
N ALA A 264 -10.15 1.80 -18.36
CA ALA A 264 -10.78 3.00 -18.89
C ALA A 264 -11.61 2.72 -20.16
N ASP A 265 -11.23 1.71 -20.94
CA ASP A 265 -11.96 1.25 -22.13
C ASP A 265 -13.09 0.25 -21.82
N LYS A 266 -13.22 -0.23 -20.59
CA LYS A 266 -14.29 -1.15 -20.16
C LYS A 266 -15.48 -0.41 -19.55
N GLU A 267 -16.66 -0.93 -19.78
CA GLU A 267 -17.87 -0.49 -19.10
C GLU A 267 -17.96 -1.12 -17.69
N PHE A 268 -18.07 -0.29 -16.67
CA PHE A 268 -18.38 -0.69 -15.29
C PHE A 268 -19.03 0.49 -14.54
N THR A 269 -19.59 0.21 -13.37
CA THR A 269 -20.12 1.26 -12.48
C THR A 269 -19.60 1.02 -11.07
N GLY A 270 -18.73 1.90 -10.59
CA GLY A 270 -18.10 1.73 -9.28
C GLY A 270 -16.68 2.28 -9.21
N LEU A 271 -15.82 1.58 -8.51
CA LEU A 271 -14.45 1.96 -8.19
C LEU A 271 -13.42 1.03 -8.88
N CYS A 272 -12.45 1.62 -9.56
CA CYS A 272 -11.20 0.96 -9.92
C CYS A 272 -10.08 1.48 -9.01
N PHE A 273 -9.61 0.66 -8.08
CA PHE A 273 -8.59 1.01 -7.11
C PHE A 273 -7.24 0.43 -7.55
N VAL A 274 -6.25 1.29 -7.73
CA VAL A 274 -4.96 0.98 -8.35
C VAL A 274 -3.84 1.29 -7.37
N ASN A 275 -2.92 0.35 -7.17
CA ASN A 275 -1.66 0.60 -6.46
C ASN A 275 -0.48 0.47 -7.42
N LEU A 276 0.31 1.52 -7.54
CA LEU A 276 1.55 1.58 -8.32
C LEU A 276 2.75 1.42 -7.37
N VAL A 277 3.16 0.18 -7.16
CA VAL A 277 4.03 -0.26 -6.05
C VAL A 277 5.51 0.05 -6.23
N ASP A 278 6.00 0.29 -7.47
CA ASP A 278 7.44 0.43 -7.74
C ASP A 278 8.05 1.66 -7.08
N PHE A 279 7.26 2.72 -6.87
CA PHE A 279 7.70 3.94 -6.20
C PHE A 279 8.28 3.62 -4.82
N ASP A 280 7.57 2.83 -4.04
CA ASP A 280 8.01 2.36 -2.74
C ASP A 280 9.07 1.27 -2.85
N MET A 281 8.73 0.16 -3.52
CA MET A 281 9.49 -1.07 -3.47
C MET A 281 10.84 -0.98 -4.19
N LEU A 282 10.90 -0.28 -5.34
CA LEU A 282 12.12 -0.19 -6.15
C LEU A 282 12.94 1.07 -5.85
N TYR A 283 12.32 2.16 -5.38
CA TYR A 283 12.99 3.45 -5.29
C TYR A 283 13.04 4.02 -3.88
N GLY A 284 11.91 4.09 -3.15
CA GLY A 284 11.83 4.61 -1.80
C GLY A 284 12.75 3.87 -0.84
N HIS A 285 12.46 2.61 -0.57
CA HIS A 285 13.26 1.75 0.31
C HIS A 285 14.71 1.55 -0.16
N ARG A 286 14.99 1.72 -1.45
CA ARG A 286 16.34 1.54 -2.02
C ARG A 286 17.14 2.83 -2.11
N ARG A 287 16.56 3.95 -1.68
CA ARG A 287 17.21 5.26 -1.72
C ARG A 287 17.67 5.65 -3.11
N ASP A 288 16.79 5.47 -4.10
CA ASP A 288 17.03 5.84 -5.49
C ASP A 288 16.12 7.02 -5.91
N PRO A 289 16.47 8.26 -5.56
CA PRO A 289 15.66 9.44 -5.91
C PRO A 289 15.56 9.65 -7.42
N ASP A 290 16.59 9.28 -8.19
CA ASP A 290 16.59 9.45 -9.64
C ASP A 290 15.66 8.41 -10.30
N GLY A 291 15.67 7.16 -9.84
CA GLY A 291 14.72 6.13 -10.27
C GLY A 291 13.28 6.51 -9.92
N TYR A 292 13.06 7.04 -8.72
CA TYR A 292 11.75 7.52 -8.29
C TYR A 292 11.25 8.66 -9.18
N ALA A 293 12.10 9.64 -9.47
CA ALA A 293 11.78 10.77 -10.34
C ALA A 293 11.44 10.32 -11.77
N ARG A 294 12.19 9.35 -12.35
CA ARG A 294 11.85 8.77 -13.65
C ARG A 294 10.48 8.08 -13.64
N ALA A 295 10.18 7.31 -12.61
CA ALA A 295 8.88 6.65 -12.49
C ALA A 295 7.71 7.65 -12.35
N LEU A 296 7.92 8.76 -11.64
CA LEU A 296 6.97 9.87 -11.58
C LEU A 296 6.79 10.54 -12.95
N HIS A 297 7.87 10.75 -13.70
CA HIS A 297 7.80 11.27 -15.07
C HIS A 297 7.02 10.33 -16.00
N GLU A 298 7.24 9.01 -15.92
CA GLU A 298 6.48 8.03 -16.72
C GLU A 298 4.97 8.07 -16.43
N PHE A 299 4.60 8.19 -15.14
CA PHE A 299 3.23 8.39 -14.73
C PHE A 299 2.65 9.71 -15.26
N ASP A 300 3.38 10.80 -15.13
CA ASP A 300 2.96 12.13 -15.59
C ASP A 300 2.75 12.16 -17.11
N ALA A 301 3.63 11.51 -17.87
CA ALA A 301 3.53 11.42 -19.32
C ALA A 301 2.33 10.56 -19.78
N TRP A 302 1.97 9.52 -19.03
CA TRP A 302 0.82 8.64 -19.27
C TRP A 302 -0.52 9.32 -19.00
N LEU A 303 -0.58 10.20 -18.01
CA LEU A 303 -1.81 10.75 -17.46
C LEU A 303 -2.71 11.47 -18.48
N PRO A 304 -2.22 12.32 -19.40
CA PRO A 304 -3.08 12.97 -20.38
C PRO A 304 -3.83 12.00 -21.28
N ASP A 305 -3.20 10.93 -21.73
CA ASP A 305 -3.83 9.91 -22.58
C ASP A 305 -4.90 9.13 -21.82
N PHE A 306 -4.67 8.88 -20.53
CA PHE A 306 -5.66 8.27 -19.64
C PHE A 306 -6.87 9.20 -19.44
N LEU A 307 -6.64 10.49 -19.13
CA LEU A 307 -7.71 11.47 -18.95
C LEU A 307 -8.56 11.64 -20.22
N ALA A 308 -7.96 11.52 -21.40
CA ALA A 308 -8.68 11.58 -22.69
C ALA A 308 -9.67 10.42 -22.88
N ARG A 309 -9.49 9.27 -22.16
CA ARG A 309 -10.41 8.12 -22.20
C ARG A 309 -11.60 8.27 -21.24
N LEU A 310 -11.54 9.18 -20.28
CA LEU A 310 -12.58 9.35 -19.29
C LEU A 310 -13.84 10.00 -19.90
N GLY A 311 -15.00 9.43 -19.55
CA GLY A 311 -16.33 9.95 -19.92
C GLY A 311 -16.72 11.19 -19.09
N GLU A 312 -17.97 11.67 -19.30
CA GLU A 312 -18.51 12.82 -18.57
C GLU A 312 -18.69 12.51 -17.07
N ASP A 313 -19.12 11.29 -16.75
CA ASP A 313 -19.43 10.87 -15.37
C ASP A 313 -18.27 10.10 -14.71
N ASP A 314 -17.06 10.24 -15.24
CA ASP A 314 -15.87 9.61 -14.70
C ASP A 314 -14.98 10.59 -13.95
N MET A 315 -14.30 10.09 -12.93
CA MET A 315 -13.34 10.84 -12.12
C MET A 315 -12.10 9.99 -11.87
N VAL A 316 -10.92 10.61 -11.85
CA VAL A 316 -9.72 10.02 -11.26
C VAL A 316 -9.33 10.81 -10.00
N ILE A 317 -8.97 10.08 -8.96
CA ILE A 317 -8.35 10.59 -7.74
C ILE A 317 -6.95 10.00 -7.67
N ILE A 318 -5.93 10.85 -7.67
CA ILE A 318 -4.53 10.47 -7.54
C ILE A 318 -4.10 10.82 -6.12
N THR A 319 -3.51 9.87 -5.41
CA THR A 319 -3.09 10.01 -4.02
C THR A 319 -1.87 9.16 -3.73
N ALA A 320 -1.43 9.11 -2.48
CA ALA A 320 -0.46 8.18 -1.92
C ALA A 320 -1.05 7.53 -0.67
N ASP A 321 -0.31 6.65 -0.03
CA ASP A 321 -0.72 5.95 1.19
C ASP A 321 0.18 6.27 2.39
N HIS A 322 1.41 6.74 2.17
CA HIS A 322 2.40 7.21 3.13
C HIS A 322 3.54 7.94 2.39
N GLY A 323 4.63 8.26 3.08
CA GLY A 323 5.89 8.68 2.50
C GLY A 323 6.95 7.59 2.54
N CYS A 324 7.97 7.68 1.70
CA CYS A 324 9.22 6.92 1.80
C CYS A 324 10.35 7.74 1.14
N ASP A 325 10.83 8.76 1.85
CA ASP A 325 11.81 9.71 1.33
C ASP A 325 13.13 9.00 0.99
N PRO A 326 13.50 8.88 -0.30
CA PRO A 326 14.69 8.15 -0.73
C PRO A 326 16.00 8.83 -0.29
N THR A 327 15.95 10.07 0.19
CA THR A 327 17.10 10.81 0.70
C THR A 327 17.20 10.81 2.22
N TYR A 328 16.21 10.23 2.92
CA TYR A 328 16.19 10.18 4.37
C TYR A 328 17.21 9.17 4.92
N LEU A 329 18.21 9.65 5.67
CA LEU A 329 19.40 8.85 6.01
C LEU A 329 19.27 8.07 7.32
N LYS A 330 18.29 8.37 8.17
CA LYS A 330 18.17 7.75 9.50
C LYS A 330 17.72 6.28 9.43
N HIS A 331 16.86 5.95 8.49
CA HIS A 331 16.36 4.59 8.22
C HIS A 331 15.94 4.44 6.75
N THR A 332 15.56 3.26 6.34
CA THR A 332 15.02 2.92 5.01
C THR A 332 13.55 2.51 5.08
N ASP A 333 12.88 2.80 6.18
CA ASP A 333 11.47 2.54 6.42
C ASP A 333 10.62 3.68 5.83
N HIS A 334 9.29 3.47 5.78
CA HIS A 334 8.33 4.50 5.41
C HIS A 334 8.46 5.74 6.29
N THR A 335 8.04 6.89 5.79
CA THR A 335 8.07 8.17 6.50
C THR A 335 6.67 8.71 6.74
N ARG A 336 6.47 9.31 7.93
CA ARG A 336 5.21 9.91 8.37
C ARG A 336 5.00 11.23 7.67
N GLU A 337 4.32 11.19 6.53
CA GLU A 337 4.14 12.36 5.67
C GLU A 337 2.67 12.57 5.30
N TYR A 338 2.30 13.82 5.11
CA TYR A 338 1.09 14.17 4.38
C TYR A 338 1.11 13.54 2.99
N ILE A 339 -0.08 13.22 2.47
CA ILE A 339 -0.24 12.74 1.11
C ILE A 339 -1.00 13.73 0.24
N PRO A 340 -0.76 13.74 -1.10
CA PRO A 340 -1.55 14.53 -2.03
C PRO A 340 -2.91 13.88 -2.27
N MET A 341 -3.93 14.68 -2.54
CA MET A 341 -5.18 14.28 -3.18
C MET A 341 -5.40 15.22 -4.36
N ILE A 342 -5.42 14.66 -5.57
CA ILE A 342 -5.60 15.38 -6.83
C ILE A 342 -6.75 14.71 -7.58
N ALA A 343 -7.91 15.38 -7.65
CA ALA A 343 -9.06 14.87 -8.37
C ALA A 343 -9.21 15.58 -9.72
N LEU A 344 -9.42 14.81 -10.78
CA LEU A 344 -9.55 15.25 -12.16
C LEU A 344 -10.74 14.55 -12.83
N GLY A 345 -11.44 15.25 -13.68
CA GLY A 345 -12.60 14.77 -14.44
C GLY A 345 -13.36 15.91 -15.09
N LYS A 346 -14.23 15.63 -16.02
CA LYS A 346 -14.96 16.69 -16.76
C LYS A 346 -15.94 17.48 -15.90
N GLN A 347 -16.48 16.87 -14.84
CA GLN A 347 -17.35 17.52 -13.88
C GLN A 347 -16.62 18.06 -12.65
N VAL A 348 -15.31 17.81 -12.53
CA VAL A 348 -14.55 18.29 -11.39
C VAL A 348 -14.30 19.78 -11.46
N ARG A 349 -14.66 20.49 -10.41
CA ARG A 349 -14.40 21.92 -10.25
C ARG A 349 -13.00 22.14 -9.68
N PRO A 350 -12.16 22.96 -10.31
CA PRO A 350 -10.86 23.31 -9.77
C PRO A 350 -11.01 24.06 -8.44
N VAL A 351 -10.45 23.51 -7.37
CA VAL A 351 -10.48 24.10 -6.03
C VAL A 351 -9.34 23.55 -5.19
N ASN A 352 -8.74 24.37 -4.35
CA ASN A 352 -7.82 23.90 -3.29
C ASN A 352 -8.60 23.85 -1.98
N LEU A 353 -8.80 22.64 -1.44
CA LEU A 353 -9.52 22.35 -0.20
C LEU A 353 -8.62 22.52 1.05
N GLY A 354 -7.35 22.89 0.86
CA GLY A 354 -6.38 23.01 1.94
C GLY A 354 -5.96 21.66 2.54
N THR A 355 -5.57 21.69 3.81
CA THR A 355 -5.20 20.46 4.53
C THR A 355 -6.42 19.85 5.21
N ARG A 356 -6.67 18.57 4.96
CA ARG A 356 -7.79 17.80 5.52
C ARG A 356 -7.29 16.79 6.56
N PRO A 357 -8.09 16.50 7.59
CA PRO A 357 -7.62 15.79 8.78
C PRO A 357 -7.65 14.27 8.67
N GLY A 358 -7.89 13.66 7.51
CA GLY A 358 -7.92 12.21 7.39
C GLY A 358 -7.86 11.70 5.94
N PHE A 359 -7.11 10.62 5.69
CA PHE A 359 -7.16 9.91 4.41
C PHE A 359 -8.56 9.31 4.17
N CYS A 360 -9.28 8.99 5.24
CA CYS A 360 -10.65 8.48 5.22
C CYS A 360 -11.69 9.44 4.59
N ASP A 361 -11.34 10.71 4.38
CA ASP A 361 -12.14 11.66 3.62
C ASP A 361 -12.31 11.19 2.15
N ILE A 362 -11.34 10.44 1.60
CA ILE A 362 -11.44 9.82 0.28
C ILE A 362 -12.58 8.79 0.27
N ALA A 363 -12.63 7.88 1.26
CA ALA A 363 -13.69 6.88 1.35
C ALA A 363 -15.09 7.51 1.43
N ALA A 364 -15.24 8.53 2.28
CA ALA A 364 -16.51 9.27 2.43
C ALA A 364 -16.94 9.90 1.10
N THR A 365 -15.96 10.48 0.38
CA THR A 365 -16.22 11.15 -0.91
C THR A 365 -16.56 10.15 -2.02
N VAL A 366 -15.82 9.03 -2.10
CA VAL A 366 -16.09 7.96 -3.07
C VAL A 366 -17.49 7.37 -2.83
N ALA A 367 -17.85 7.11 -1.57
CA ALA A 367 -19.17 6.57 -1.22
C ALA A 367 -20.30 7.52 -1.66
N GLU A 368 -20.18 8.83 -1.36
CA GLU A 368 -21.18 9.83 -1.76
C GLU A 368 -21.25 9.97 -3.28
N LEU A 369 -20.12 10.07 -3.98
CA LEU A 369 -20.08 10.20 -5.45
C LEU A 369 -20.66 8.98 -6.18
N LEU A 370 -20.54 7.79 -5.60
CA LEU A 370 -21.11 6.56 -6.13
C LEU A 370 -22.52 6.26 -5.63
N ASP A 371 -23.09 7.11 -4.78
CA ASP A 371 -24.39 6.88 -4.12
C ASP A 371 -24.43 5.52 -3.41
N VAL A 372 -23.45 5.30 -2.51
CA VAL A 372 -23.28 4.08 -1.72
C VAL A 372 -23.41 4.42 -0.24
N PRO A 373 -24.34 3.80 0.50
CA PRO A 373 -24.43 3.98 1.95
C PRO A 373 -23.16 3.43 2.65
N TYR A 374 -22.40 4.32 3.28
CA TYR A 374 -21.22 3.95 4.03
C TYR A 374 -20.93 4.94 5.15
N GLU A 375 -20.71 4.45 6.35
CA GLU A 375 -20.33 5.23 7.53
C GLU A 375 -18.84 5.11 7.78
N THR A 376 -18.15 6.25 7.87
CA THR A 376 -16.71 6.34 8.11
C THR A 376 -16.40 7.57 8.97
N PRO A 377 -15.29 7.59 9.72
CA PRO A 377 -14.82 8.80 10.39
C PRO A 377 -14.46 9.95 9.45
N GLY A 378 -14.36 9.69 8.13
CA GLY A 378 -14.05 10.67 7.10
C GLY A 378 -15.20 11.64 6.84
N ARG A 379 -14.86 12.80 6.24
CA ARG A 379 -15.81 13.82 5.80
C ARG A 379 -15.72 13.96 4.29
N SER A 380 -16.83 13.70 3.62
CA SER A 380 -16.91 13.89 2.18
C SER A 380 -16.70 15.34 1.79
N PHE A 381 -16.00 15.53 0.69
CA PHE A 381 -15.83 16.80 -0.01
C PHE A 381 -16.45 16.77 -1.42
N ALA A 382 -17.34 15.80 -1.71
CA ALA A 382 -17.97 15.64 -3.01
C ALA A 382 -18.63 16.94 -3.48
N HIS A 383 -19.47 17.56 -2.64
CA HIS A 383 -20.19 18.81 -2.96
C HIS A 383 -19.28 20.02 -3.20
N GLU A 384 -18.02 19.95 -2.76
CA GLU A 384 -17.02 21.01 -2.99
C GLU A 384 -16.36 20.89 -4.35
N ILE A 385 -16.30 19.65 -4.90
CA ILE A 385 -15.54 19.35 -6.13
C ILE A 385 -16.40 19.01 -7.35
N VAL A 386 -17.72 18.78 -7.18
CA VAL A 386 -18.67 18.47 -8.27
C VAL A 386 -19.86 19.42 -8.30
#